data_c4cfc45343f6f4189855ccff912497f4
#
_entry.id   c4cfc45343f6f4189855ccff912497f4
#
_cell.length_a   1.000
_cell.length_b   1.000
_cell.length_c   1.000
_cell.angle_alpha   90.00
_cell.angle_beta   90.00
_cell.angle_gamma   90.00
#
_symmetry.space_group_name_H-M   'P 1'
#
loop_
_entity.id
_entity.type
_entity.pdbx_description
1 polymer ?
#
loop_
_entity_poly.entity_id
_entity_poly.type
_entity_poly.pdbx_seq_one_letter_code
_entity_poly.pdbx_strand_id
1 'polypeptide(L)'
;MAQEKIVQTAGRTQLGEFAPKFAELNADVLFGEVWSRTDKLGLRDRSLVTITSLISQGITDNSLVFHLQSAKKNGITRTEIAEIITHIGFYAGWPKAWAAFNLAKGVWAEDTAGEDTKAAFQREMIFPIGEPNTAYAQYFIGNSYLAPVSREQVSVSNVTFEPRCRNNWHIHRATKGGGQMLIGVAGR
;
A
#
# COMPACT_ATOMS: atom_id res chain seq x y z
N MET A 1 14.38 19.45 -4.93
CA MET A 1 14.61 18.88 -3.59
C MET A 1 15.53 17.69 -3.74
N ALA A 2 16.59 17.57 -2.90
CA ALA A 2 17.47 16.39 -2.94
C ALA A 2 16.67 15.16 -2.50
N GLN A 3 16.77 14.09 -3.27
CA GLN A 3 16.11 12.84 -3.00
C GLN A 3 16.75 12.20 -1.75
N GLU A 4 15.93 11.82 -0.77
CA GLU A 4 16.42 11.17 0.44
C GLU A 4 16.99 9.79 0.09
N LYS A 5 18.26 9.55 0.43
CA LYS A 5 18.92 8.27 0.15
C LYS A 5 18.48 7.21 1.16
N ILE A 6 18.13 6.04 0.67
CA ILE A 6 17.88 4.89 1.51
C ILE A 6 19.19 4.36 2.04
N VAL A 7 19.30 4.29 3.37
CA VAL A 7 20.49 3.76 4.04
C VAL A 7 20.19 2.33 4.49
N GLN A 8 21.00 1.39 3.98
CA GLN A 8 20.94 -0.02 4.39
C GLN A 8 22.32 -0.45 4.89
N THR A 9 22.40 -0.89 6.13
CA THR A 9 23.66 -1.26 6.79
C THR A 9 23.88 -2.76 6.96
N ALA A 10 22.85 -3.59 6.71
CA ALA A 10 22.91 -5.04 6.96
C ALA A 10 24.08 -5.72 6.21
N GLY A 11 24.33 -5.35 4.94
CA GLY A 11 25.45 -5.89 4.18
C GLY A 11 26.80 -5.55 4.83
N ARG A 12 26.98 -4.32 5.30
CA ARG A 12 28.20 -3.90 5.99
C ARG A 12 28.38 -4.60 7.34
N THR A 13 27.28 -4.75 8.09
CA THR A 13 27.32 -5.37 9.43
C THR A 13 27.60 -6.88 9.34
N GLN A 14 27.03 -7.57 8.35
CA GLN A 14 27.13 -9.02 8.26
C GLN A 14 28.33 -9.49 7.44
N LEU A 15 28.70 -8.77 6.40
CA LEU A 15 29.69 -9.19 5.41
C LEU A 15 30.87 -8.20 5.23
N GLY A 16 30.85 -7.07 5.93
CA GLY A 16 31.84 -6.00 5.70
C GLY A 16 33.30 -6.43 5.90
N GLU A 17 33.57 -7.32 6.85
CA GLU A 17 34.92 -7.87 7.05
C GLU A 17 35.27 -8.96 6.03
N PHE A 18 34.32 -9.83 5.70
CA PHE A 18 34.55 -10.96 4.80
C PHE A 18 34.52 -10.56 3.32
N ALA A 19 33.58 -9.71 2.92
CA ALA A 19 33.36 -9.31 1.55
C ALA A 19 33.09 -7.78 1.45
N PRO A 20 34.11 -6.94 1.73
CA PRO A 20 33.91 -5.49 1.84
C PRO A 20 33.38 -4.84 0.55
N LYS A 21 33.83 -5.30 -0.62
CA LYS A 21 33.33 -4.78 -1.90
C LYS A 21 31.88 -5.15 -2.17
N PHE A 22 31.45 -6.34 -1.81
CA PHE A 22 30.05 -6.74 -1.91
C PHE A 22 29.16 -5.90 -0.97
N ALA A 23 29.62 -5.71 0.26
CA ALA A 23 28.92 -4.89 1.26
C ALA A 23 28.78 -3.42 0.82
N GLU A 24 29.82 -2.85 0.21
CA GLU A 24 29.79 -1.52 -0.39
C GLU A 24 28.77 -1.44 -1.52
N LEU A 25 28.83 -2.35 -2.50
CA LEU A 25 27.90 -2.35 -3.63
C LEU A 25 26.45 -2.54 -3.19
N ASN A 26 26.21 -3.39 -2.19
CA ASN A 26 24.90 -3.58 -1.62
C ASN A 26 24.37 -2.30 -0.96
N ALA A 27 25.16 -1.67 -0.09
CA ALA A 27 24.73 -0.49 0.65
C ALA A 27 24.62 0.75 -0.24
N ASP A 28 25.66 1.04 -1.01
CA ASP A 28 25.81 2.34 -1.67
C ASP A 28 25.17 2.35 -3.06
N VAL A 29 25.29 1.26 -3.83
CA VAL A 29 24.74 1.21 -5.17
C VAL A 29 23.31 0.67 -5.16
N LEU A 30 23.11 -0.55 -4.64
CA LEU A 30 21.76 -1.15 -4.67
C LEU A 30 20.76 -0.29 -3.89
N PHE A 31 21.01 -0.03 -2.62
CA PHE A 31 20.08 0.74 -1.80
C PHE A 31 20.27 2.25 -1.95
N GLY A 32 21.49 2.73 -1.89
CA GLY A 32 21.81 4.16 -1.94
C GLY A 32 21.55 4.84 -3.29
N GLU A 33 21.60 4.10 -4.40
CA GLU A 33 21.30 4.64 -5.72
C GLU A 33 20.05 4.03 -6.32
N VAL A 34 19.98 2.70 -6.52
CA VAL A 34 18.87 2.08 -7.27
C VAL A 34 17.56 2.17 -6.50
N TRP A 35 17.52 1.74 -5.24
CA TRP A 35 16.30 1.82 -4.43
C TRP A 35 15.89 3.25 -4.09
N SER A 36 16.82 4.17 -4.04
CA SER A 36 16.56 5.58 -3.77
C SER A 36 15.90 6.34 -4.92
N ARG A 37 15.79 5.76 -6.12
CA ARG A 37 15.11 6.38 -7.28
C ARG A 37 13.59 6.26 -7.18
N THR A 38 13.04 6.80 -6.10
CA THR A 38 11.61 6.70 -5.79
C THR A 38 10.73 7.55 -6.70
N ASP A 39 11.31 8.53 -7.40
CA ASP A 39 10.68 9.31 -8.48
C ASP A 39 10.42 8.50 -9.77
N LYS A 40 11.15 7.41 -9.97
CA LYS A 40 11.01 6.52 -11.14
C LYS A 40 10.15 5.30 -10.83
N LEU A 41 10.34 4.70 -9.66
CA LEU A 41 9.58 3.54 -9.21
C LEU A 41 9.50 3.59 -7.69
N GLY A 42 8.29 3.61 -7.13
CA GLY A 42 8.04 3.70 -5.70
C GLY A 42 8.56 2.50 -4.93
N LEU A 43 8.80 2.67 -3.62
CA LEU A 43 9.33 1.60 -2.75
C LEU A 43 8.40 0.39 -2.69
N ARG A 44 7.10 0.63 -2.73
CA ARG A 44 6.09 -0.42 -2.76
C ARG A 44 6.24 -1.31 -3.99
N ASP A 45 6.34 -0.70 -5.17
CA ASP A 45 6.44 -1.43 -6.43
C ASP A 45 7.80 -2.11 -6.56
N ARG A 46 8.89 -1.51 -6.07
CA ARG A 46 10.19 -2.17 -5.96
C ARG A 46 10.13 -3.40 -5.08
N SER A 47 9.45 -3.33 -3.94
CA SER A 47 9.24 -4.48 -3.07
C SER A 47 8.47 -5.58 -3.79
N LEU A 48 7.40 -5.24 -4.50
CA LEU A 48 6.59 -6.18 -5.27
C LEU A 48 7.43 -6.89 -6.35
N VAL A 49 8.21 -6.14 -7.12
CA VAL A 49 9.11 -6.71 -8.14
C VAL A 49 10.15 -7.63 -7.51
N THR A 50 10.74 -7.23 -6.39
CA THR A 50 11.77 -8.01 -5.70
C THR A 50 11.22 -9.32 -5.14
N ILE A 51 10.11 -9.29 -4.38
CA ILE A 51 9.51 -10.51 -3.83
C ILE A 51 9.04 -11.47 -4.93
N THR A 52 8.44 -10.93 -6.00
CA THR A 52 8.02 -11.73 -7.15
C THR A 52 9.22 -12.42 -7.81
N SER A 53 10.31 -11.70 -8.00
CA SER A 53 11.54 -12.24 -8.57
C SER A 53 12.13 -13.35 -7.69
N LEU A 54 12.23 -13.14 -6.37
CA LEU A 54 12.77 -14.13 -5.44
C LEU A 54 11.91 -15.41 -5.40
N ILE A 55 10.60 -15.27 -5.28
CA ILE A 55 9.68 -16.41 -5.29
C ILE A 55 9.80 -17.19 -6.60
N SER A 56 9.84 -16.51 -7.75
CA SER A 56 9.94 -17.15 -9.06
C SER A 56 11.24 -17.94 -9.23
N GLN A 57 12.32 -17.49 -8.62
CA GLN A 57 13.60 -18.20 -8.60
C GLN A 57 13.62 -19.35 -7.57
N GLY A 58 12.65 -19.45 -6.68
CA GLY A 58 12.60 -20.43 -5.60
C GLY A 58 13.45 -20.06 -4.38
N ILE A 59 13.81 -18.79 -4.24
CA ILE A 59 14.50 -18.27 -3.07
C ILE A 59 13.45 -18.03 -1.98
N THR A 60 13.33 -19.00 -1.06
CA THR A 60 12.32 -19.04 0.01
C THR A 60 12.99 -19.24 1.37
N ASP A 61 14.04 -18.48 1.60
CA ASP A 61 14.82 -18.45 2.86
C ASP A 61 14.68 -17.08 3.57
N ASN A 62 15.60 -16.79 4.47
CA ASN A 62 15.64 -15.54 5.22
C ASN A 62 15.76 -14.30 4.30
N SER A 63 16.30 -14.42 3.09
CA SER A 63 16.36 -13.31 2.14
C SER A 63 14.95 -12.90 1.72
N LEU A 64 14.06 -13.86 1.46
CA LEU A 64 12.66 -13.56 1.18
C LEU A 64 11.96 -12.96 2.39
N VAL A 65 12.21 -13.45 3.62
CA VAL A 65 11.62 -12.89 4.85
C VAL A 65 11.96 -11.40 4.98
N PHE A 66 13.22 -11.02 4.78
CA PHE A 66 13.65 -9.63 4.81
C PHE A 66 12.86 -8.77 3.80
N HIS A 67 12.70 -9.24 2.57
CA HIS A 67 11.97 -8.50 1.53
C HIS A 67 10.46 -8.48 1.75
N LEU A 68 9.86 -9.51 2.37
CA LEU A 68 8.46 -9.50 2.81
C LEU A 68 8.24 -8.47 3.93
N GLN A 69 9.15 -8.38 4.92
CA GLN A 69 9.10 -7.35 5.95
C GLN A 69 9.20 -5.94 5.36
N SER A 70 10.12 -5.75 4.40
CA SER A 70 10.26 -4.50 3.68
C SER A 70 9.01 -4.16 2.87
N ALA A 71 8.40 -5.15 2.22
CA ALA A 71 7.15 -5.00 1.48
C ALA A 71 6.00 -4.55 2.38
N LYS A 72 5.86 -5.17 3.56
CA LYS A 72 4.90 -4.76 4.59
C LYS A 72 5.12 -3.31 5.02
N LYS A 73 6.35 -2.94 5.34
CA LYS A 73 6.73 -1.56 5.70
C LYS A 73 6.43 -0.56 4.58
N ASN A 74 6.57 -0.97 3.33
CA ASN A 74 6.30 -0.15 2.15
C ASN A 74 4.82 -0.18 1.71
N GLY A 75 3.92 -0.69 2.56
CA GLY A 75 2.48 -0.59 2.39
C GLY A 75 1.82 -1.73 1.61
N ILE A 76 2.47 -2.89 1.45
CA ILE A 76 1.81 -4.10 0.94
C ILE A 76 1.05 -4.75 2.10
N THR A 77 -0.26 -4.83 1.95
CA THR A 77 -1.18 -5.38 2.95
C THR A 77 -1.18 -6.91 2.94
N ARG A 78 -1.74 -7.51 4.02
CA ARG A 78 -1.95 -8.95 4.12
C ARG A 78 -2.79 -9.51 2.96
N THR A 79 -3.85 -8.82 2.58
CA THR A 79 -4.70 -9.23 1.47
C THR A 79 -3.94 -9.16 0.15
N GLU A 80 -3.20 -8.08 -0.09
CA GLU A 80 -2.42 -7.93 -1.31
C GLU A 80 -1.33 -8.98 -1.44
N ILE A 81 -0.56 -9.27 -0.37
CA ILE A 81 0.46 -10.30 -0.45
C ILE A 81 -0.12 -11.69 -0.71
N ALA A 82 -1.30 -11.98 -0.17
CA ALA A 82 -1.99 -13.23 -0.46
C ALA A 82 -2.37 -13.34 -1.93
N GLU A 83 -2.92 -12.29 -2.53
CA GLU A 83 -3.25 -12.24 -3.95
C GLU A 83 -2.00 -12.31 -4.85
N ILE A 84 -0.92 -11.59 -4.48
CA ILE A 84 0.35 -11.62 -5.21
C ILE A 84 0.91 -13.04 -5.26
N ILE A 85 0.99 -13.74 -4.12
CA ILE A 85 1.53 -15.11 -4.05
C ILE A 85 0.62 -16.09 -4.78
N THR A 86 -0.70 -15.93 -4.66
CA THR A 86 -1.68 -16.73 -5.42
C THR A 86 -1.45 -16.58 -6.92
N HIS A 87 -1.35 -15.35 -7.40
CA HIS A 87 -1.08 -15.06 -8.81
C HIS A 87 0.25 -15.67 -9.28
N ILE A 88 1.32 -15.48 -8.53
CA ILE A 88 2.65 -16.04 -8.84
C ILE A 88 2.61 -17.57 -8.92
N GLY A 89 1.77 -18.23 -8.13
CA GLY A 89 1.61 -19.70 -8.14
C GLY A 89 1.33 -20.27 -9.53
N PHE A 90 0.60 -19.53 -10.38
CA PHE A 90 0.31 -19.93 -11.76
C PHE A 90 1.50 -19.76 -12.73
N TYR A 91 2.45 -18.88 -12.42
CA TYR A 91 3.61 -18.58 -13.28
C TYR A 91 4.90 -19.23 -12.80
N ALA A 92 5.07 -19.36 -11.47
CA ALA A 92 6.28 -19.90 -10.87
C ALA A 92 6.13 -21.33 -10.31
N GLY A 93 4.89 -21.80 -10.16
CA GLY A 93 4.53 -23.12 -9.66
C GLY A 93 4.12 -23.14 -8.18
N TRP A 94 3.16 -24.02 -7.85
CA TRP A 94 2.54 -24.16 -6.54
C TRP A 94 3.52 -24.41 -5.39
N PRO A 95 4.55 -25.28 -5.51
CA PRO A 95 5.49 -25.51 -4.41
C PRO A 95 6.19 -24.24 -3.94
N LYS A 96 6.56 -23.36 -4.86
CA LYS A 96 7.20 -22.07 -4.54
C LYS A 96 6.22 -21.10 -3.85
N ALA A 97 4.97 -21.06 -4.33
CA ALA A 97 3.91 -20.28 -3.71
C ALA A 97 3.62 -20.76 -2.29
N TRP A 98 3.53 -22.07 -2.04
CA TRP A 98 3.37 -22.64 -0.70
C TRP A 98 4.49 -22.25 0.24
N ALA A 99 5.74 -22.36 -0.20
CA ALA A 99 6.90 -21.96 0.61
C ALA A 99 6.85 -20.45 0.94
N ALA A 100 6.53 -19.61 -0.04
CA ALA A 100 6.35 -18.17 0.16
C ALA A 100 5.21 -17.84 1.14
N PHE A 101 4.06 -18.53 1.05
CA PHE A 101 2.96 -18.36 2.00
C PHE A 101 3.34 -18.69 3.44
N ASN A 102 4.12 -19.75 3.64
CA ASN A 102 4.58 -20.13 4.98
C ASN A 102 5.42 -19.02 5.62
N LEU A 103 6.25 -18.33 4.85
CA LEU A 103 7.04 -17.19 5.33
C LEU A 103 6.17 -15.93 5.51
N ALA A 104 5.30 -15.63 4.54
CA ALA A 104 4.41 -14.48 4.60
C ALA A 104 3.46 -14.53 5.80
N LYS A 105 2.94 -15.70 6.16
CA LYS A 105 2.11 -15.88 7.36
C LYS A 105 2.82 -15.40 8.62
N GLY A 106 4.11 -15.63 8.77
CA GLY A 106 4.88 -15.14 9.91
C GLY A 106 5.03 -13.63 9.91
N VAL A 107 5.28 -13.02 8.74
CA VAL A 107 5.48 -11.56 8.62
C VAL A 107 4.18 -10.79 8.90
N TRP A 108 3.02 -11.31 8.47
CA TRP A 108 1.70 -10.70 8.71
C TRP A 108 0.89 -11.40 9.80
N ALA A 109 1.55 -12.08 10.76
CA ALA A 109 0.86 -12.84 11.81
C ALA A 109 -0.01 -11.97 12.72
N GLU A 110 0.45 -10.75 13.01
CA GLU A 110 -0.26 -9.78 13.86
C GLU A 110 -1.38 -9.04 13.11
N ASP A 111 -1.34 -9.07 11.78
CA ASP A 111 -2.38 -8.46 10.96
C ASP A 111 -3.55 -9.44 10.89
N THR A 112 -4.46 -9.37 11.85
CA THR A 112 -5.66 -10.20 11.86
C THR A 112 -6.44 -10.00 10.56
N ALA A 113 -6.94 -11.11 9.99
CA ALA A 113 -7.90 -11.05 8.89
C ALA A 113 -9.19 -10.44 9.45
N GLY A 114 -9.36 -9.13 9.31
CA GLY A 114 -10.48 -8.41 9.90
C GLY A 114 -10.07 -7.31 10.87
N GLU A 115 -8.79 -6.92 10.96
CA GLU A 115 -8.53 -5.57 11.42
C GLU A 115 -9.36 -4.69 10.49
N ASP A 116 -10.38 -4.09 11.06
CA ASP A 116 -11.35 -3.28 10.35
C ASP A 116 -10.56 -2.27 9.51
N THR A 117 -10.47 -2.55 8.20
CA THR A 117 -9.75 -1.69 7.25
C THR A 117 -10.26 -0.26 7.36
N LYS A 118 -11.51 -0.11 7.83
CA LYS A 118 -12.14 1.15 8.18
C LYS A 118 -11.48 1.79 9.40
N ALA A 119 -11.18 1.01 10.45
CA ALA A 119 -10.52 1.54 11.66
C ALA A 119 -9.06 1.93 11.38
N ALA A 120 -8.33 1.15 10.60
CA ALA A 120 -6.97 1.48 10.16
C ALA A 120 -6.97 2.74 9.30
N PHE A 121 -7.87 2.82 8.32
CA PHE A 121 -8.05 3.98 7.46
C PHE A 121 -8.45 5.23 8.27
N GLN A 122 -9.35 5.07 9.26
CA GLN A 122 -9.78 6.17 10.15
C GLN A 122 -8.62 6.78 10.94
N ARG A 123 -7.63 5.99 11.35
CA ARG A 123 -6.44 6.49 12.07
C ARG A 123 -5.53 7.36 11.21
N GLU A 124 -5.50 7.11 9.90
CA GLU A 124 -4.65 7.83 8.95
C GLU A 124 -5.34 9.04 8.32
N MET A 125 -6.66 9.12 8.42
CA MET A 125 -7.45 10.18 7.79
C MET A 125 -7.42 11.48 8.57
N ILE A 126 -7.26 12.60 7.84
CA ILE A 126 -7.36 13.96 8.38
C ILE A 126 -8.79 14.26 8.85
N PHE A 127 -9.79 13.76 8.11
CA PHE A 127 -11.21 13.95 8.42
C PHE A 127 -11.86 12.63 8.82
N PRO A 128 -12.90 12.67 9.68
CA PRO A 128 -13.62 11.47 10.06
C PRO A 128 -14.29 10.81 8.84
N ILE A 129 -14.38 9.48 8.83
CA ILE A 129 -15.09 8.73 7.78
C ILE A 129 -16.57 9.15 7.73
N GLY A 130 -17.18 9.33 8.89
CA GLY A 130 -18.58 9.70 9.02
C GLY A 130 -19.54 8.52 9.06
N GLU A 131 -20.83 8.85 8.99
CA GLU A 131 -21.92 7.89 9.03
C GLU A 131 -22.24 7.35 7.60
N PRO A 132 -22.91 6.18 7.52
CA PRO A 132 -23.36 5.67 6.22
C PRO A 132 -24.17 6.71 5.46
N ASN A 133 -23.81 6.96 4.21
CA ASN A 133 -24.41 7.97 3.36
C ASN A 133 -25.76 7.51 2.78
N THR A 134 -26.73 7.25 3.65
CA THR A 134 -28.04 6.70 3.25
C THR A 134 -28.89 7.69 2.47
N ALA A 135 -28.79 8.98 2.78
CA ALA A 135 -29.57 10.03 2.13
C ALA A 135 -29.29 10.17 0.62
N TYR A 136 -28.08 9.85 0.20
CA TYR A 136 -27.63 9.95 -1.18
C TYR A 136 -27.28 8.60 -1.80
N ALA A 137 -27.65 7.49 -1.15
CA ALA A 137 -27.28 6.12 -1.56
C ALA A 137 -27.68 5.81 -3.01
N GLN A 138 -28.78 6.38 -3.50
CA GLN A 138 -29.24 6.19 -4.90
C GLN A 138 -28.23 6.67 -5.95
N TYR A 139 -27.26 7.52 -5.60
CA TYR A 139 -26.25 8.02 -6.51
C TYR A 139 -24.97 7.22 -6.51
N PHE A 140 -24.92 6.13 -5.71
CA PHE A 140 -23.71 5.31 -5.58
C PHE A 140 -24.02 3.83 -5.75
N ILE A 141 -23.07 3.08 -6.28
CA ILE A 141 -23.03 1.62 -6.26
C ILE A 141 -21.94 1.25 -5.27
N GLY A 142 -22.29 0.58 -4.16
CA GLY A 142 -21.41 0.27 -3.04
C GLY A 142 -21.58 1.24 -1.88
N ASN A 143 -20.80 1.05 -0.83
CA ASN A 143 -20.94 1.80 0.40
C ASN A 143 -20.16 3.11 0.32
N SER A 144 -20.81 4.19 0.77
CA SER A 144 -20.17 5.49 0.99
C SER A 144 -20.58 6.05 2.36
N TYR A 145 -19.74 6.93 2.86
CA TYR A 145 -19.91 7.55 4.18
C TYR A 145 -19.80 9.06 4.04
N LEU A 146 -20.49 9.79 4.88
CA LEU A 146 -20.54 11.24 4.86
C LEU A 146 -20.26 11.81 6.25
N ALA A 147 -19.27 12.69 6.35
CA ALA A 147 -18.98 13.47 7.56
C ALA A 147 -19.01 14.96 7.23
N PRO A 148 -19.92 15.74 7.85
CA PRO A 148 -19.86 17.19 7.73
C PRO A 148 -18.57 17.75 8.34
N VAL A 149 -17.85 18.59 7.61
CA VAL A 149 -16.63 19.27 8.05
C VAL A 149 -16.94 20.72 8.42
N SER A 150 -17.76 21.40 7.62
CA SER A 150 -18.26 22.75 7.88
C SER A 150 -19.69 22.91 7.39
N ARG A 151 -20.50 23.67 8.10
CA ARG A 151 -21.89 24.02 7.71
C ARG A 151 -22.15 25.52 7.71
N GLU A 152 -21.11 26.33 7.94
CA GLU A 152 -21.27 27.77 8.10
C GLU A 152 -21.28 28.49 6.71
N GLN A 153 -20.21 29.18 6.36
CA GLN A 153 -20.19 29.99 5.13
C GLN A 153 -20.24 29.15 3.85
N VAL A 154 -19.53 28.00 3.87
CA VAL A 154 -19.54 27.02 2.78
C VAL A 154 -19.76 25.63 3.36
N SER A 155 -20.72 24.92 2.81
CA SER A 155 -20.96 23.54 3.21
C SER A 155 -19.83 22.65 2.66
N VAL A 156 -19.06 22.07 3.57
CA VAL A 156 -17.97 21.14 3.24
C VAL A 156 -18.24 19.81 3.94
N SER A 157 -18.14 18.73 3.21
CA SER A 157 -18.29 17.39 3.77
C SER A 157 -17.16 16.50 3.28
N ASN A 158 -16.65 15.64 4.16
CA ASN A 158 -15.82 14.52 3.75
C ASN A 158 -16.71 13.38 3.25
N VAL A 159 -16.43 12.89 2.07
CA VAL A 159 -17.10 11.71 1.50
C VAL A 159 -16.09 10.60 1.36
N THR A 160 -16.31 9.50 2.07
CA THR A 160 -15.44 8.32 2.03
C THR A 160 -16.14 7.22 1.24
N PHE A 161 -15.42 6.60 0.35
CA PHE A 161 -15.88 5.48 -0.47
C PHE A 161 -15.15 4.20 -0.08
N GLU A 162 -15.90 3.12 0.09
CA GLU A 162 -15.28 1.80 0.19
C GLU A 162 -14.65 1.38 -1.16
N PRO A 163 -13.69 0.45 -1.14
CA PRO A 163 -13.14 -0.09 -2.38
C PRO A 163 -14.24 -0.56 -3.33
N ARG A 164 -14.13 -0.19 -4.62
CA ARG A 164 -15.11 -0.48 -5.68
C ARG A 164 -16.43 0.30 -5.60
N CYS A 165 -16.63 1.21 -4.67
CA CYS A 165 -17.74 2.15 -4.73
C CYS A 165 -17.64 3.04 -5.98
N ARG A 166 -18.75 3.26 -6.65
CA ARG A 166 -18.83 4.04 -7.90
C ARG A 166 -19.97 5.04 -7.82
N ASN A 167 -19.76 6.22 -8.39
CA ASN A 167 -20.81 7.18 -8.56
C ASN A 167 -21.66 6.81 -9.79
N ASN A 168 -22.97 6.89 -9.64
CA ASN A 168 -23.88 6.92 -10.77
C ASN A 168 -23.85 8.29 -11.43
N TRP A 169 -24.20 8.34 -12.72
CA TRP A 169 -24.40 9.60 -13.40
C TRP A 169 -25.50 10.41 -12.72
N HIS A 170 -25.19 11.62 -12.29
CA HIS A 170 -26.14 12.54 -11.68
C HIS A 170 -25.74 13.98 -11.96
N ILE A 171 -26.70 14.91 -11.80
CA ILE A 171 -26.52 16.33 -12.07
C ILE A 171 -26.74 17.10 -10.77
N HIS A 172 -25.77 17.94 -10.41
CA HIS A 172 -25.95 18.96 -9.39
C HIS A 172 -26.59 20.20 -10.03
N ARG A 173 -27.79 20.53 -9.58
CA ARG A 173 -28.51 21.72 -10.07
C ARG A 173 -28.46 22.79 -9.00
N ALA A 174 -28.06 24.00 -9.38
CA ALA A 174 -28.18 25.19 -8.56
C ALA A 174 -28.80 26.32 -9.37
N THR A 175 -29.66 27.11 -8.71
CA THR A 175 -30.32 28.23 -9.31
C THR A 175 -29.50 29.52 -9.22
N LYS A 176 -28.53 29.57 -8.29
CA LYS A 176 -27.64 30.70 -8.07
C LYS A 176 -26.36 30.26 -7.39
N GLY A 177 -25.21 30.69 -7.92
CA GLY A 177 -23.90 30.47 -7.28
C GLY A 177 -23.53 29.00 -7.05
N GLY A 178 -23.97 28.09 -7.92
CA GLY A 178 -23.79 26.67 -7.77
C GLY A 178 -22.48 26.16 -8.35
N GLY A 179 -22.00 25.09 -7.75
CA GLY A 179 -20.82 24.36 -8.16
C GLY A 179 -20.46 23.31 -7.13
N GLN A 180 -19.67 22.34 -7.54
CA GLN A 180 -19.07 21.37 -6.64
C GLN A 180 -17.56 21.38 -6.85
N MET A 181 -16.83 21.51 -5.77
CA MET A 181 -15.38 21.35 -5.76
C MET A 181 -15.06 20.02 -5.07
N LEU A 182 -14.26 19.20 -5.73
CA LEU A 182 -13.78 17.93 -5.20
C LEU A 182 -12.28 18.05 -4.95
N ILE A 183 -11.87 17.69 -3.73
CA ILE A 183 -10.46 17.66 -3.32
C ILE A 183 -10.16 16.25 -2.84
N GLY A 184 -9.25 15.56 -3.53
CA GLY A 184 -8.75 14.26 -3.08
C GLY A 184 -7.82 14.46 -1.89
N VAL A 185 -8.17 13.85 -0.73
CA VAL A 185 -7.36 13.94 0.51
C VAL A 185 -6.68 12.61 0.85
N ALA A 186 -7.20 11.51 0.35
CA ALA A 186 -6.61 10.17 0.46
C ALA A 186 -7.20 9.23 -0.60
N GLY A 187 -6.54 8.11 -0.81
CA GLY A 187 -6.96 7.08 -1.77
C GLY A 187 -6.02 6.95 -2.97
N ARG A 188 -6.32 6.00 -3.82
CA ARG A 188 -5.60 5.70 -5.08
C ARG A 188 -6.56 5.69 -6.24
#